data_424e48188ac3388d72348dd85f6c414c
#
_entry.id   424e48188ac3388d72348dd85f6c414c
#
_cell.length_a   1.000
_cell.length_b   1.000
_cell.length_c   1.000
_cell.angle_alpha   90.00
_cell.angle_beta   90.00
_cell.angle_gamma   90.00
#
_symmetry.space_group_name_H-M   'P 1'
#
loop_
_entity.id
_entity.type
_entity.pdbx_description
1 polymer ?
#
loop_
_entity_poly.entity_id
_entity_poly.type
_entity_poly.pdbx_seq_one_letter_code
_entity_poly.pdbx_strand_id
1 'polypeptide(L)'
;MSGPVEERPGAENRPDGGAAPSSGAPAPVDGVRTEAGGPAEQRRSGLRNPEKAVRGLGAGTLALEALVLLLAIQPIRLVGGHLGGVAIAAIVTLAVACVVLAGRMGRPWAWHAGTVVQGLLLLSGLLHWSLFALGVMFALVWAYALHVRRVILG
;
A
#
# COMPACT_ATOMS: atom_id res chain seq x y z
N MET A 1 44.25 -26.42 -51.39
CA MET A 1 43.14 -26.96 -52.20
C MET A 1 41.96 -26.13 -51.70
N SER A 2 41.75 -25.09 -52.32
CA SER A 2 40.90 -24.73 -53.47
C SER A 2 39.44 -24.50 -52.94
N GLY A 3 39.09 -23.22 -52.95
CA GLY A 3 37.71 -22.66 -52.82
C GLY A 3 36.82 -23.09 -54.02
N PRO A 4 35.82 -22.47 -54.48
CA PRO A 4 35.49 -21.03 -54.55
C PRO A 4 34.07 -20.69 -54.01
N VAL A 5 33.71 -19.49 -53.64
CA VAL A 5 33.30 -18.26 -54.38
C VAL A 5 32.21 -18.49 -55.43
N GLU A 6 31.22 -17.62 -55.31
CA GLU A 6 30.26 -17.16 -56.32
C GLU A 6 28.83 -17.18 -55.91
N GLU A 7 27.98 -16.28 -56.13
CA GLU A 7 27.99 -14.92 -56.68
C GLU A 7 26.55 -14.43 -56.63
N ARG A 8 26.35 -13.15 -56.42
CA ARG A 8 25.12 -12.44 -56.74
C ARG A 8 24.98 -12.34 -58.26
N PRO A 9 23.79 -12.24 -58.83
CA PRO A 9 23.16 -10.95 -59.10
C PRO A 9 21.64 -11.08 -59.06
N GLY A 10 20.83 -10.11 -59.00
CA GLY A 10 20.80 -8.78 -59.53
C GLY A 10 19.40 -8.45 -59.95
N ALA A 11 19.12 -7.19 -59.94
CA ALA A 11 18.20 -6.44 -60.80
C ALA A 11 16.71 -6.55 -60.49
N GLU A 12 16.15 -5.49 -59.89
CA GLU A 12 15.63 -4.36 -60.66
C GLU A 12 14.38 -4.66 -61.49
N ASN A 13 13.23 -4.26 -61.02
CA ASN A 13 12.26 -3.63 -61.90
C ASN A 13 11.33 -2.67 -61.16
N ARG A 14 11.51 -1.37 -61.46
CA ARG A 14 10.45 -0.37 -61.45
C ARG A 14 9.83 -0.36 -62.84
N PRO A 15 8.53 -0.04 -62.99
CA PRO A 15 8.18 1.32 -63.31
C PRO A 15 6.85 1.81 -62.69
N ASP A 16 6.90 3.04 -62.31
CA ASP A 16 6.05 4.19 -62.65
C ASP A 16 4.59 3.95 -62.99
N GLY A 17 3.80 4.78 -62.38
CA GLY A 17 2.66 5.37 -63.06
C GLY A 17 1.43 5.57 -62.27
N GLY A 18 1.12 6.80 -61.91
CA GLY A 18 -0.23 7.28 -62.03
C GLY A 18 -0.93 7.80 -60.80
N ALA A 19 -0.84 9.08 -60.64
CA ALA A 19 -1.96 10.01 -60.30
C ALA A 19 -2.65 9.87 -58.96
N ALA A 20 -2.47 10.91 -58.16
CA ALA A 20 -3.44 11.39 -57.16
C ALA A 20 -4.79 11.75 -57.81
N PRO A 21 -5.93 11.80 -57.05
CA PRO A 21 -6.14 12.99 -56.27
C PRO A 21 -6.81 12.77 -54.88
N SER A 22 -6.42 13.63 -53.99
CA SER A 22 -7.18 14.32 -52.95
C SER A 22 -8.56 13.76 -52.55
N SER A 23 -8.69 13.35 -51.31
CA SER A 23 -9.86 13.72 -50.51
C SER A 23 -9.49 13.67 -49.04
N GLY A 24 -9.75 14.78 -48.39
CA GLY A 24 -9.41 15.07 -47.00
C GLY A 24 -9.88 14.02 -46.01
N ALA A 25 -8.95 13.43 -45.37
CA ALA A 25 -9.20 12.84 -44.08
C ALA A 25 -8.94 13.90 -43.01
N PRO A 26 -9.87 14.15 -42.11
CA PRO A 26 -9.58 15.01 -40.97
C PRO A 26 -8.54 14.33 -40.10
N ALA A 27 -7.59 15.15 -39.66
CA ALA A 27 -6.55 14.77 -38.73
C ALA A 27 -7.13 14.02 -37.52
N PRO A 28 -6.46 12.98 -37.04
CA PRO A 28 -6.83 12.43 -35.74
C PRO A 28 -6.62 13.50 -34.70
N VAL A 29 -7.68 13.90 -34.06
CA VAL A 29 -7.65 14.71 -32.85
C VAL A 29 -6.90 13.90 -31.80
N ASP A 30 -5.65 14.26 -31.63
CA ASP A 30 -4.86 13.85 -30.49
C ASP A 30 -5.60 14.18 -29.20
N GLY A 31 -5.66 13.18 -28.34
CA GLY A 31 -5.65 13.42 -26.93
C GLY A 31 -6.99 13.55 -26.24
N VAL A 32 -7.80 12.57 -26.31
CA VAL A 32 -8.51 12.15 -25.08
C VAL A 32 -7.89 10.82 -24.66
N ARG A 33 -6.78 10.89 -23.96
CA ARG A 33 -6.44 9.85 -23.00
C ARG A 33 -7.60 9.82 -22.02
N THR A 34 -8.56 8.99 -22.35
CA THR A 34 -9.55 8.53 -21.41
C THR A 34 -8.76 7.77 -20.35
N GLU A 35 -8.42 8.45 -19.28
CA GLU A 35 -8.02 7.82 -18.02
C GLU A 35 -9.24 7.10 -17.45
N ALA A 36 -9.75 6.15 -18.21
CA ALA A 36 -10.71 5.18 -17.77
C ALA A 36 -9.97 3.93 -17.28
N GLY A 37 -8.98 4.14 -16.41
CA GLY A 37 -8.56 3.13 -15.46
C GLY A 37 -9.66 3.02 -14.42
N GLY A 38 -10.80 2.42 -14.78
CA GLY A 38 -11.94 2.29 -13.90
C GLY A 38 -11.60 1.50 -12.63
N PRO A 39 -12.47 1.59 -11.60
CA PRO A 39 -12.29 0.91 -10.30
C PRO A 39 -12.06 -0.62 -10.41
N ALA A 40 -12.39 -1.22 -11.56
CA ALA A 40 -12.18 -2.63 -11.85
C ALA A 40 -10.71 -2.97 -12.16
N GLU A 41 -9.96 -2.03 -12.78
CA GLU A 41 -8.55 -2.23 -13.11
C GLU A 41 -7.65 -2.02 -11.89
N GLN A 42 -8.02 -1.08 -11.02
CA GLN A 42 -7.41 -0.94 -9.70
C GLN A 42 -7.66 -2.15 -8.79
N ARG A 43 -8.83 -2.81 -8.89
CA ARG A 43 -9.10 -4.06 -8.16
C ARG A 43 -8.26 -5.22 -8.69
N ARG A 44 -8.03 -5.32 -9.99
CA ARG A 44 -7.18 -6.36 -10.59
C ARG A 44 -5.69 -6.19 -10.22
N SER A 45 -5.21 -4.96 -10.07
CA SER A 45 -3.84 -4.72 -9.62
C SER A 45 -3.61 -5.09 -8.15
N GLY A 46 -4.63 -4.97 -7.28
CA GLY A 46 -4.60 -5.43 -5.90
C GLY A 46 -4.50 -6.95 -5.77
N LEU A 47 -5.18 -7.69 -6.65
CA LEU A 47 -5.13 -9.16 -6.71
C LEU A 47 -3.84 -9.69 -7.35
N ARG A 48 -3.13 -8.88 -8.13
CA ARG A 48 -1.85 -9.26 -8.75
C ARG A 48 -0.68 -9.36 -7.78
N ASN A 49 -0.77 -8.68 -6.62
CA ASN A 49 0.27 -8.68 -5.59
C ASN A 49 -0.36 -8.82 -4.19
N PRO A 50 -0.77 -10.03 -3.80
CA PRO A 50 -1.43 -10.27 -2.51
C PRO A 50 -0.54 -9.86 -1.33
N GLU A 51 0.78 -10.03 -1.44
CA GLU A 51 1.72 -9.57 -0.41
C GLU A 51 1.69 -8.07 -0.18
N LYS A 52 1.59 -7.28 -1.24
CA LYS A 52 1.49 -5.81 -1.12
C LYS A 52 0.19 -5.39 -0.45
N ALA A 53 -0.92 -6.07 -0.76
CA ALA A 53 -2.20 -5.81 -0.15
C ALA A 53 -2.18 -6.11 1.36
N VAL A 54 -1.63 -7.25 1.75
CA VAL A 54 -1.49 -7.64 3.17
C VAL A 54 -0.57 -6.68 3.93
N ARG A 55 0.55 -6.28 3.32
CA ARG A 55 1.47 -5.28 3.90
C ARG A 55 0.80 -3.92 4.07
N GLY A 56 0.04 -3.51 3.06
CA GLY A 56 -0.74 -2.27 3.10
C GLY A 56 -1.78 -2.28 4.21
N LEU A 57 -2.47 -3.41 4.41
CA LEU A 57 -3.45 -3.58 5.48
C LEU A 57 -2.79 -3.44 6.86
N GLY A 58 -1.70 -4.15 7.10
CA GLY A 58 -0.97 -4.07 8.37
C GLY A 58 -0.39 -2.69 8.64
N ALA A 59 0.23 -2.06 7.64
CA ALA A 59 0.77 -0.71 7.75
C ALA A 59 -0.34 0.33 7.99
N GLY A 60 -1.47 0.20 7.29
CA GLY A 60 -2.62 1.08 7.44
C GLY A 60 -3.25 0.98 8.83
N THR A 61 -3.37 -0.23 9.37
CA THR A 61 -3.86 -0.46 10.74
C THR A 61 -2.98 0.23 11.77
N LEU A 62 -1.66 0.04 11.70
CA LEU A 62 -0.73 0.67 12.64
C LEU A 62 -0.66 2.20 12.48
N ALA A 63 -0.77 2.71 11.26
CA ALA A 63 -0.81 4.15 11.03
C ALA A 63 -2.09 4.78 11.63
N LEU A 64 -3.22 4.11 11.44
CA LEU A 64 -4.50 4.53 12.02
C LEU A 64 -4.44 4.48 13.55
N GLU A 65 -3.86 3.42 14.11
CA GLU A 65 -3.64 3.27 15.56
C GLU A 65 -2.80 4.42 16.13
N ALA A 66 -1.68 4.76 15.48
CA ALA A 66 -0.84 5.89 15.88
C ALA A 66 -1.62 7.20 15.87
N LEU A 67 -2.43 7.44 14.84
CA LEU A 67 -3.26 8.64 14.72
C LEU A 67 -4.27 8.71 15.86
N VAL A 68 -4.99 7.63 16.14
CA VAL A 68 -6.02 7.57 17.19
C VAL A 68 -5.39 7.74 18.56
N LEU A 69 -4.21 7.14 18.82
CA LEU A 69 -3.46 7.34 20.07
C LEU A 69 -3.11 8.81 20.30
N LEU A 70 -2.65 9.50 19.27
CA LEU A 70 -2.34 10.93 19.36
C LEU A 70 -3.60 11.78 19.57
N LEU A 71 -4.71 11.43 18.89
CA LEU A 71 -5.98 12.11 19.10
C LEU A 71 -6.57 11.87 20.49
N ALA A 72 -6.34 10.72 21.09
CA ALA A 72 -6.84 10.38 22.41
C ALA A 72 -6.27 11.26 23.53
N ILE A 73 -5.11 11.88 23.32
CA ILE A 73 -4.48 12.80 24.28
C ILE A 73 -5.39 14.03 24.53
N GLN A 74 -6.07 14.53 23.51
CA GLN A 74 -6.88 15.75 23.60
C GLN A 74 -8.10 15.61 24.52
N PRO A 75 -9.01 14.63 24.30
CA PRO A 75 -10.20 14.51 25.16
C PRO A 75 -9.86 14.16 26.62
N ILE A 76 -8.78 13.41 26.86
CA ILE A 76 -8.37 13.07 28.22
C ILE A 76 -7.92 14.32 29.00
N ARG A 77 -7.27 15.26 28.32
CA ARG A 77 -6.90 16.56 28.92
C ARG A 77 -8.10 17.44 29.20
N LEU A 78 -9.12 17.42 28.34
CA LEU A 78 -10.31 18.27 28.45
C LEU A 78 -11.27 17.78 29.56
N VAL A 79 -11.37 16.47 29.78
CA VAL A 79 -12.25 15.87 30.79
C VAL A 79 -11.64 15.95 32.22
N GLY A 80 -10.50 16.63 32.38
CA GLY A 80 -9.89 16.86 33.70
C GLY A 80 -9.11 15.66 34.25
N GLY A 81 -8.81 14.69 33.40
CA GLY A 81 -7.89 13.62 33.74
C GLY A 81 -6.46 14.15 33.80
N HIS A 82 -5.89 14.21 34.99
CA HIS A 82 -4.45 14.43 35.14
C HIS A 82 -3.70 13.22 34.60
N LEU A 83 -3.45 13.22 33.27
CA LEU A 83 -2.47 12.30 32.71
C LEU A 83 -1.12 12.68 33.28
N GLY A 84 -0.60 11.83 34.15
CA GLY A 84 0.79 11.98 34.59
C GLY A 84 1.71 12.00 33.37
N GLY A 85 2.83 12.72 33.43
CA GLY A 85 3.78 12.79 32.33
C GLY A 85 4.20 11.41 31.81
N VAL A 86 4.19 10.39 32.64
CA VAL A 86 4.48 8.99 32.29
C VAL A 86 3.44 8.44 31.32
N ALA A 87 2.13 8.71 31.54
CA ALA A 87 1.09 8.23 30.65
C ALA A 87 1.17 8.89 29.26
N ILE A 88 1.44 10.20 29.21
CA ILE A 88 1.65 10.91 27.94
C ILE A 88 2.88 10.36 27.22
N ALA A 89 3.98 10.17 27.93
CA ALA A 89 5.21 9.60 27.36
C ALA A 89 4.96 8.19 26.81
N ALA A 90 4.22 7.35 27.54
CA ALA A 90 3.85 6.00 27.07
C ALA A 90 3.02 6.04 25.79
N ILE A 91 2.01 6.90 25.71
CA ILE A 91 1.14 7.04 24.53
C ILE A 91 1.97 7.52 23.33
N VAL A 92 2.81 8.54 23.51
CA VAL A 92 3.65 9.08 22.43
C VAL A 92 4.66 8.03 21.96
N THR A 93 5.32 7.33 22.89
CA THR A 93 6.26 6.26 22.56
C THR A 93 5.58 5.14 21.77
N LEU A 94 4.40 4.74 22.18
CA LEU A 94 3.60 3.71 21.50
C LEU A 94 3.18 4.17 20.11
N ALA A 95 2.74 5.42 19.96
CA ALA A 95 2.40 5.99 18.66
C ALA A 95 3.60 6.04 17.70
N VAL A 96 4.77 6.45 18.20
CA VAL A 96 6.02 6.44 17.41
C VAL A 96 6.40 5.01 17.01
N ALA A 97 6.28 4.05 17.94
CA ALA A 97 6.52 2.63 17.64
C ALA A 97 5.60 2.13 16.52
N CYS A 98 4.30 2.45 16.56
CA CYS A 98 3.34 2.11 15.51
C CYS A 98 3.75 2.69 14.15
N VAL A 99 4.14 3.96 14.09
CA VAL A 99 4.58 4.61 12.84
C VAL A 99 5.84 3.93 12.27
N VAL A 100 6.83 3.66 13.11
CA VAL A 100 8.07 2.99 12.71
C VAL A 100 7.76 1.57 12.20
N LEU A 101 6.90 0.83 12.90
CA LEU A 101 6.48 -0.50 12.48
C LEU A 101 5.70 -0.48 11.17
N ALA A 102 4.79 0.48 10.99
CA ALA A 102 4.06 0.66 9.74
C ALA A 102 5.02 0.79 8.55
N GLY A 103 6.09 1.58 8.70
CA GLY A 103 7.14 1.70 7.69
C GLY A 103 7.99 0.43 7.49
N ARG A 104 8.05 -0.44 8.51
CA ARG A 104 8.84 -1.69 8.49
C ARG A 104 8.04 -2.94 8.16
N MET A 105 6.75 -2.83 7.80
CA MET A 105 5.86 -3.98 7.50
C MET A 105 6.33 -4.90 6.38
N GLY A 106 7.36 -4.49 5.62
CA GLY A 106 8.03 -5.35 4.64
C GLY A 106 8.85 -6.49 5.23
N ARG A 107 9.13 -6.48 6.51
CA ARG A 107 9.96 -7.48 7.18
C ARG A 107 9.13 -8.49 7.96
N PRO A 108 9.46 -9.78 7.96
CA PRO A 108 8.67 -10.80 8.64
C PRO A 108 8.58 -10.58 10.16
N TRP A 109 9.63 -10.04 10.79
CA TRP A 109 9.63 -9.74 12.21
C TRP A 109 8.67 -8.60 12.62
N ALA A 110 8.33 -7.71 11.67
CA ALA A 110 7.43 -6.59 11.95
C ALA A 110 6.03 -7.06 12.38
N TRP A 111 5.58 -8.21 11.92
CA TRP A 111 4.32 -8.81 12.32
C TRP A 111 4.32 -9.25 13.79
N HIS A 112 5.43 -9.83 14.26
CA HIS A 112 5.58 -10.18 15.67
C HIS A 112 5.68 -8.92 16.54
N ALA A 113 6.44 -7.92 16.08
CA ALA A 113 6.54 -6.64 16.76
C ALA A 113 5.18 -5.92 16.85
N GLY A 114 4.35 -5.96 15.79
CA GLY A 114 2.98 -5.45 15.82
C GLY A 114 2.12 -6.17 16.87
N THR A 115 2.23 -7.47 17.00
CA THR A 115 1.53 -8.23 18.04
C THR A 115 1.98 -7.81 19.46
N VAL A 116 3.28 -7.55 19.65
CA VAL A 116 3.81 -7.03 20.91
C VAL A 116 3.25 -5.65 21.22
N VAL A 117 3.18 -4.76 20.23
CA VAL A 117 2.57 -3.42 20.39
C VAL A 117 1.10 -3.54 20.80
N GLN A 118 0.33 -4.46 20.21
CA GLN A 118 -1.06 -4.71 20.62
C GLN A 118 -1.15 -5.19 22.07
N GLY A 119 -0.24 -6.06 22.49
CA GLY A 119 -0.14 -6.49 23.89
C GLY A 119 0.17 -5.34 24.85
N LEU A 120 1.11 -4.46 24.47
CA LEU A 120 1.45 -3.28 25.25
C LEU A 120 0.30 -2.27 25.31
N LEU A 121 -0.47 -2.12 24.25
CA LEU A 121 -1.65 -1.27 24.20
C LEU A 121 -2.75 -1.80 25.15
N LEU A 122 -3.01 -3.10 25.14
CA LEU A 122 -3.92 -3.74 26.10
C LEU A 122 -3.46 -3.56 27.53
N LEU A 123 -2.16 -3.70 27.79
CA LEU A 123 -1.57 -3.52 29.10
C LEU A 123 -1.69 -2.06 29.58
N SER A 124 -1.56 -1.09 28.67
CA SER A 124 -1.75 0.32 28.97
C SER A 124 -3.20 0.64 29.38
N GLY A 125 -4.13 -0.22 28.99
CA GLY A 125 -5.53 -0.16 29.42
C GLY A 125 -5.74 -0.32 30.93
N LEU A 126 -4.78 -0.93 31.64
CA LEU A 126 -4.76 -0.99 33.11
C LEU A 126 -4.58 0.41 33.73
N LEU A 127 -4.01 1.35 33.01
CA LEU A 127 -3.83 2.73 33.46
C LEU A 127 -5.10 3.55 33.30
N HIS A 128 -5.88 3.26 32.27
CA HIS A 128 -7.12 4.02 31.99
C HIS A 128 -8.12 3.20 31.18
N TRP A 129 -9.38 3.16 31.59
CA TRP A 129 -10.45 2.40 30.94
C TRP A 129 -10.61 2.69 29.42
N SER A 130 -10.46 3.97 29.05
CA SER A 130 -10.54 4.38 27.63
C SER A 130 -9.46 3.74 26.77
N LEU A 131 -8.24 3.60 27.32
CA LEU A 131 -7.12 2.93 26.64
C LEU A 131 -7.38 1.42 26.52
N PHE A 132 -8.06 0.83 27.50
CA PHE A 132 -8.46 -0.58 27.43
C PHE A 132 -9.44 -0.83 26.28
N ALA A 133 -10.51 -0.02 26.20
CA ALA A 133 -11.50 -0.14 25.12
C ALA A 133 -10.84 0.04 23.73
N LEU A 134 -9.96 1.02 23.62
CA LEU A 134 -9.19 1.27 22.41
C LEU A 134 -8.27 0.09 22.08
N GLY A 135 -7.56 -0.44 23.08
CA GLY A 135 -6.68 -1.58 22.93
C GLY A 135 -7.40 -2.84 22.45
N VAL A 136 -8.58 -3.13 23.01
CA VAL A 136 -9.42 -4.26 22.56
C VAL A 136 -9.86 -4.08 21.12
N MET A 137 -10.31 -2.88 20.75
CA MET A 137 -10.75 -2.59 19.38
C MET A 137 -9.62 -2.81 18.39
N PHE A 138 -8.43 -2.27 18.65
CA PHE A 138 -7.29 -2.44 17.77
C PHE A 138 -6.73 -3.86 17.77
N ALA A 139 -6.76 -4.56 18.89
CA ALA A 139 -6.37 -5.97 18.96
C ALA A 139 -7.28 -6.85 18.08
N LEU A 140 -8.58 -6.58 18.03
CA LEU A 140 -9.51 -7.28 17.14
C LEU A 140 -9.21 -6.99 15.66
N VAL A 141 -8.96 -5.73 15.31
CA VAL A 141 -8.57 -5.34 13.94
C VAL A 141 -7.25 -6.00 13.55
N TRP A 142 -6.29 -6.04 14.47
CA TRP A 142 -5.01 -6.71 14.26
C TRP A 142 -5.15 -8.22 14.10
N ALA A 143 -5.96 -8.86 14.92
CA ALA A 143 -6.28 -10.29 14.81
C ALA A 143 -6.92 -10.60 13.47
N TYR A 144 -7.82 -9.73 12.98
CA TYR A 144 -8.39 -9.82 11.65
C TYR A 144 -7.31 -9.69 10.56
N ALA A 145 -6.39 -8.73 10.67
CA ALA A 145 -5.29 -8.58 9.73
C ALA A 145 -4.37 -9.81 9.68
N LEU A 146 -4.10 -10.41 10.84
CA LEU A 146 -3.34 -11.67 10.94
C LEU A 146 -4.12 -12.85 10.34
N HIS A 147 -5.42 -12.91 10.52
CA HIS A 147 -6.28 -13.92 9.91
C HIS A 147 -6.26 -13.82 8.39
N VAL A 148 -6.46 -12.61 7.85
CA VAL A 148 -6.40 -12.35 6.40
C VAL A 148 -5.03 -12.73 5.84
N ARG A 149 -3.96 -12.37 6.55
CA ARG A 149 -2.60 -12.76 6.16
C ARG A 149 -2.45 -14.28 6.06
N ARG A 150 -2.94 -15.04 7.05
CA ARG A 150 -2.88 -16.51 7.05
C ARG A 150 -3.68 -17.13 5.91
N VAL A 151 -4.84 -16.56 5.60
CA VAL A 151 -5.70 -17.06 4.51
C VAL A 151 -5.10 -16.78 3.13
N ILE A 152 -4.44 -15.62 2.96
CA ILE A 152 -3.92 -15.21 1.65
C ILE A 152 -2.51 -15.78 1.38
N LEU A 153 -1.68 -15.87 2.40
CA LEU A 153 -0.29 -16.31 2.25
C LEU A 153 -0.09 -17.79 2.61
N GLY A 154 -1.14 -18.45 3.13
CA GLY A 154 -1.19 -19.88 3.41
C GLY A 154 -0.33 -20.31 4.51
#